data_61f2027f7daeb69d93f1575018b90d2e
#
_entry.id   61f2027f7daeb69d93f1575018b90d2e
#
_cell.length_a   1.000
_cell.length_b   1.000
_cell.length_c   1.000
_cell.angle_alpha   90.00
_cell.angle_beta   90.00
_cell.angle_gamma   90.00
#
_symmetry.space_group_name_H-M   'P 1'
#
loop_
_entity.id
_entity.type
_entity.pdbx_description
1 polymer ?
#
loop_
_entity_poly.entity_id
_entity_poly.type
_entity_poly.pdbx_seq_one_letter_code
_entity_poly.pdbx_strand_id
1 'polypeptide(L)'
;MDDASRWECLHPDLVRLIGWRVLAGDLLDYVRFRAVCPLWRSSTVCPRGRGLVDERFHPRQWVLLPEGHELLPGHSKLHGYIRFFNTSTGLFVRARLPLFEDHRILDSVDGLVLLLQERDSAVRLLHPFTGDIAELPPLTTLVSAFAAKSDLSSGWDLADFMKFSATSVSVSAHGVITVMILLSRLWHVAFATSNGDRQWCVSSWSLSPTWRSVSFQGRLYILQRCRYNSDPQILQIDPPQHKEIGPPKLIATCPGKIQPPYHLVQCDTDVLAIGCSDKPNSLHLLVYKLADLILENFNPVVTIGGNVLFANTERSLSVSGRALPTMVGDTIVKTKPRDKHLGEYHLKGGTWLPTIDESTCGFEPSTGNLISRIFWCHYNWDKNEACFQRDTTPRLVKRNWRDEV
;
A
#
# COMPACT_ATOMS: atom_id res chain seq x y z
N MET A 1 -18.17 33.05 -32.41
CA MET A 1 -16.94 33.50 -31.70
C MET A 1 -16.62 32.49 -30.67
N ASP A 2 -15.51 31.80 -30.89
CA ASP A 2 -15.14 30.57 -30.20
C ASP A 2 -14.90 30.74 -28.69
N ASP A 3 -15.68 30.04 -27.89
CA ASP A 3 -15.47 29.93 -26.43
C ASP A 3 -14.08 29.31 -26.07
N ALA A 4 -13.44 28.62 -27.00
CA ALA A 4 -12.13 28.07 -26.85
C ALA A 4 -11.06 29.13 -26.56
N SER A 5 -11.17 30.33 -27.11
CA SER A 5 -10.20 31.43 -26.94
C SER A 5 -10.15 32.01 -25.51
N ARG A 6 -11.21 31.84 -24.71
CA ARG A 6 -11.27 32.37 -23.34
C ARG A 6 -10.41 31.61 -22.35
N TRP A 7 -10.27 30.28 -22.52
CA TRP A 7 -9.44 29.42 -21.64
C TRP A 7 -7.95 29.62 -21.86
N GLU A 8 -7.55 29.98 -23.07
CA GLU A 8 -6.15 30.27 -23.40
C GLU A 8 -5.64 31.59 -22.82
N CYS A 9 -6.57 32.51 -22.47
CA CYS A 9 -6.26 33.83 -21.90
C CYS A 9 -6.42 33.90 -20.38
N LEU A 10 -6.53 32.78 -19.67
CA LEU A 10 -6.62 32.77 -18.22
C LEU A 10 -5.33 33.32 -17.59
N HIS A 11 -5.50 34.16 -16.54
CA HIS A 11 -4.37 34.66 -15.78
C HIS A 11 -3.56 33.50 -15.18
N PRO A 12 -2.20 33.52 -15.22
CA PRO A 12 -1.34 32.43 -14.73
C PRO A 12 -1.63 31.98 -13.29
N ASP A 13 -2.04 32.92 -12.42
CA ASP A 13 -2.37 32.57 -11.02
C ASP A 13 -3.65 31.74 -10.91
N LEU A 14 -4.66 32.02 -11.75
CA LEU A 14 -5.87 31.23 -11.82
C LEU A 14 -5.57 29.83 -12.38
N VAL A 15 -4.74 29.75 -13.42
CA VAL A 15 -4.28 28.46 -13.96
C VAL A 15 -3.57 27.65 -12.89
N ARG A 16 -2.70 28.28 -12.10
CA ARG A 16 -2.00 27.64 -10.99
C ARG A 16 -2.95 27.13 -9.92
N LEU A 17 -3.93 27.95 -9.52
CA LEU A 17 -4.92 27.57 -8.50
C LEU A 17 -5.78 26.40 -8.97
N ILE A 18 -6.25 26.43 -10.22
CA ILE A 18 -7.00 25.32 -10.83
C ILE A 18 -6.12 24.08 -10.88
N GLY A 19 -4.87 24.23 -11.34
CA GLY A 19 -3.90 23.14 -11.40
C GLY A 19 -3.71 22.43 -10.06
N TRP A 20 -3.59 23.18 -8.95
CA TRP A 20 -3.51 22.59 -7.61
C TRP A 20 -4.77 21.84 -7.20
N ARG A 21 -5.95 22.32 -7.58
CA ARG A 21 -7.21 21.60 -7.31
C ARG A 21 -7.30 20.30 -8.12
N VAL A 22 -6.89 20.33 -9.37
CA VAL A 22 -6.82 19.12 -10.22
C VAL A 22 -5.82 18.11 -9.62
N LEU A 23 -4.63 18.56 -9.20
CA LEU A 23 -3.63 17.70 -8.57
C LEU A 23 -4.14 17.07 -7.27
N ALA A 24 -4.89 17.83 -6.47
CA ALA A 24 -5.51 17.29 -5.25
C ALA A 24 -6.54 16.17 -5.53
N GLY A 25 -7.12 16.16 -6.73
CA GLY A 25 -7.98 15.08 -7.20
C GLY A 25 -7.21 13.88 -7.73
N ASP A 26 -6.34 14.10 -8.72
CA ASP A 26 -5.55 13.04 -9.34
C ASP A 26 -4.30 13.58 -10.05
N LEU A 27 -3.17 12.88 -9.90
CA LEU A 27 -1.90 13.26 -10.54
C LEU A 27 -1.96 13.15 -12.06
N LEU A 28 -2.58 12.11 -12.62
CA LEU A 28 -2.63 11.95 -14.08
C LEU A 28 -3.53 12.99 -14.72
N ASP A 29 -4.61 13.38 -14.05
CA ASP A 29 -5.44 14.51 -14.51
C ASP A 29 -4.67 15.82 -14.45
N TYR A 30 -3.83 16.02 -13.44
CA TYR A 30 -2.91 17.16 -13.41
C TYR A 30 -1.90 17.13 -14.57
N VAL A 31 -1.36 15.99 -14.92
CA VAL A 31 -0.47 15.86 -16.09
C VAL A 31 -1.22 16.18 -17.38
N ARG A 32 -2.47 15.72 -17.53
CA ARG A 32 -3.34 16.03 -18.67
C ARG A 32 -3.67 17.52 -18.71
N PHE A 33 -3.99 18.12 -17.56
CA PHE A 33 -4.24 19.56 -17.43
C PHE A 33 -3.04 20.37 -17.96
N ARG A 34 -1.82 20.01 -17.57
CA ARG A 34 -0.59 20.64 -18.04
C ARG A 34 -0.33 20.46 -19.54
N ALA A 35 -0.92 19.46 -20.15
CA ALA A 35 -0.78 19.16 -21.58
C ALA A 35 -1.73 19.95 -22.47
N VAL A 36 -2.70 20.70 -21.92
CA VAL A 36 -3.71 21.44 -22.68
C VAL A 36 -3.09 22.52 -23.56
N CYS A 37 -2.22 23.37 -23.01
CA CYS A 37 -1.52 24.39 -23.79
C CYS A 37 -0.19 24.81 -23.11
N PRO A 38 0.71 25.52 -23.86
CA PRO A 38 1.98 25.99 -23.32
C PRO A 38 1.83 26.92 -22.10
N LEU A 39 0.81 27.79 -22.08
CA LEU A 39 0.56 28.68 -20.96
C LEU A 39 0.23 27.90 -19.68
N TRP A 40 -0.66 26.90 -19.76
CA TRP A 40 -1.00 26.08 -18.61
C TRP A 40 0.20 25.26 -18.12
N ARG A 41 1.00 24.77 -19.05
CA ARG A 41 2.24 24.05 -18.73
C ARG A 41 3.26 24.90 -18.00
N SER A 42 3.48 26.15 -18.45
CA SER A 42 4.45 27.06 -17.84
C SER A 42 3.98 27.66 -16.53
N SER A 43 2.66 27.84 -16.38
CA SER A 43 2.04 28.38 -15.15
C SER A 43 1.95 27.36 -14.01
N THR A 44 2.24 26.09 -14.25
CA THR A 44 2.09 25.00 -13.27
C THR A 44 3.40 24.25 -13.02
N VAL A 45 3.56 23.71 -11.82
CA VAL A 45 4.79 23.03 -11.41
C VAL A 45 4.93 21.70 -12.13
N CYS A 46 6.14 21.43 -12.65
CA CYS A 46 6.44 20.13 -13.28
C CYS A 46 6.59 19.04 -12.20
N PRO A 47 5.87 17.92 -12.28
CA PRO A 47 6.03 16.84 -11.33
C PRO A 47 7.35 16.06 -11.48
N ARG A 48 7.96 16.02 -12.70
CA ARG A 48 9.24 15.33 -12.93
C ARG A 48 10.37 15.97 -12.13
N GLY A 49 11.19 15.16 -11.47
CA GLY A 49 12.25 15.58 -10.57
C GLY A 49 11.72 16.03 -9.19
N ARG A 50 10.41 15.98 -8.97
CA ARG A 50 9.75 16.34 -7.72
C ARG A 50 8.80 15.28 -7.20
N GLY A 51 8.54 14.25 -7.97
CA GLY A 51 7.55 13.22 -7.64
C GLY A 51 7.78 12.55 -6.30
N LEU A 52 9.03 12.36 -5.91
CA LEU A 52 9.38 11.75 -4.62
C LEU A 52 9.54 12.76 -3.48
N VAL A 53 10.04 13.98 -3.78
CA VAL A 53 10.40 14.97 -2.77
C VAL A 53 9.28 15.95 -2.42
N ASP A 54 8.20 15.92 -3.16
CA ASP A 54 7.00 16.74 -2.92
C ASP A 54 5.77 15.81 -2.84
N GLU A 55 5.32 15.57 -1.63
CA GLU A 55 4.22 14.63 -1.34
C GLU A 55 2.90 14.97 -2.05
N ARG A 56 2.74 16.19 -2.56
CA ARG A 56 1.56 16.57 -3.35
C ARG A 56 1.49 15.81 -4.68
N PHE A 57 2.65 15.35 -5.19
CA PHE A 57 2.73 14.56 -6.41
C PHE A 57 2.65 13.05 -6.17
N HIS A 58 2.61 12.58 -4.92
CA HIS A 58 2.46 11.15 -4.66
C HIS A 58 1.14 10.64 -5.22
N PRO A 59 1.14 9.54 -5.99
CA PRO A 59 -0.06 9.03 -6.66
C PRO A 59 -0.90 8.15 -5.72
N ARG A 60 -1.31 8.70 -4.57
CA ARG A 60 -1.95 7.99 -3.44
C ARG A 60 -3.20 7.19 -3.80
N GLN A 61 -3.89 7.58 -4.89
CA GLN A 61 -5.09 6.90 -5.36
C GLN A 61 -4.80 5.75 -6.33
N TRP A 62 -3.52 5.52 -6.64
CA TRP A 62 -3.12 4.52 -7.61
C TRP A 62 -2.47 3.33 -6.91
N VAL A 63 -3.05 2.16 -7.09
CA VAL A 63 -2.54 0.90 -6.56
C VAL A 63 -2.14 -0.02 -7.69
N LEU A 64 -1.09 -0.79 -7.45
CA LEU A 64 -0.64 -1.83 -8.35
C LEU A 64 -1.61 -2.99 -8.34
N LEU A 65 -1.99 -3.47 -9.53
CA LEU A 65 -2.73 -4.72 -9.66
C LEU A 65 -1.97 -5.68 -10.59
N PRO A 66 -2.02 -7.00 -10.34
CA PRO A 66 -1.50 -7.97 -11.28
C PRO A 66 -2.22 -7.86 -12.63
N GLU A 67 -1.50 -8.19 -13.67
CA GLU A 67 -2.09 -8.46 -14.98
C GLU A 67 -2.94 -9.74 -14.92
N GLY A 68 -3.82 -9.96 -15.90
CA GLY A 68 -4.61 -11.19 -15.95
C GLY A 68 -3.74 -12.45 -15.95
N HIS A 69 -4.32 -13.61 -15.63
CA HIS A 69 -3.65 -14.91 -15.61
C HIS A 69 -2.47 -15.01 -14.63
N GLU A 70 -2.63 -14.44 -13.40
CA GLU A 70 -1.64 -14.53 -12.31
C GLU A 70 -0.26 -13.95 -12.63
N LEU A 71 -0.13 -13.19 -13.70
CA LEU A 71 1.13 -12.52 -14.02
C LEU A 71 1.34 -11.34 -13.07
N LEU A 72 2.26 -11.53 -12.14
CA LEU A 72 2.66 -10.51 -11.18
C LEU A 72 3.62 -9.50 -11.83
N PRO A 73 3.65 -8.26 -11.33
CA PRO A 73 4.63 -7.28 -11.77
C PRO A 73 6.04 -7.84 -11.68
N GLY A 74 6.83 -7.66 -12.74
CA GLY A 74 8.18 -8.23 -12.86
C GLY A 74 8.24 -9.56 -13.62
N HIS A 75 7.10 -10.20 -13.91
CA HIS A 75 7.10 -11.41 -14.72
C HIS A 75 7.59 -11.12 -16.16
N SER A 76 8.49 -11.96 -16.68
CA SER A 76 9.16 -11.75 -18.00
C SER A 76 8.18 -11.55 -19.16
N LYS A 77 7.03 -12.20 -19.15
CA LYS A 77 5.98 -12.05 -20.17
C LYS A 77 5.34 -10.66 -20.19
N LEU A 78 5.51 -9.87 -19.15
CA LEU A 78 4.96 -8.50 -19.07
C LEU A 78 5.88 -7.47 -19.73
N HIS A 79 7.14 -7.81 -20.04
CA HIS A 79 8.11 -6.91 -20.69
C HIS A 79 8.20 -5.53 -20.00
N GLY A 80 8.20 -5.51 -18.66
CA GLY A 80 8.23 -4.29 -17.85
C GLY A 80 6.93 -3.50 -17.82
N TYR A 81 5.82 -4.02 -18.38
CA TYR A 81 4.51 -3.39 -18.25
C TYR A 81 3.86 -3.75 -16.92
N ILE A 82 3.18 -2.75 -16.33
CA ILE A 82 2.49 -2.86 -15.07
C ILE A 82 1.15 -2.16 -15.15
N ARG A 83 0.17 -2.73 -14.49
CA ARG A 83 -1.19 -2.21 -14.40
C ARG A 83 -1.38 -1.50 -13.08
N PHE A 84 -1.90 -0.27 -13.15
CA PHE A 84 -2.34 0.52 -12.01
C PHE A 84 -3.85 0.67 -12.06
N PHE A 85 -4.47 0.66 -10.88
CA PHE A 85 -5.89 0.89 -10.68
C PHE A 85 -6.07 2.12 -9.81
N ASN A 86 -6.94 3.04 -10.24
CA ASN A 86 -7.30 4.21 -9.46
C ASN A 86 -8.46 3.87 -8.51
N THR A 87 -8.18 3.93 -7.21
CA THR A 87 -9.14 3.56 -6.15
C THR A 87 -10.32 4.53 -6.03
N SER A 88 -10.22 5.74 -6.59
CA SER A 88 -11.30 6.74 -6.56
C SER A 88 -12.20 6.70 -7.78
N THR A 89 -11.65 6.41 -8.96
CA THR A 89 -12.38 6.51 -10.24
C THR A 89 -12.64 5.16 -10.90
N GLY A 90 -11.94 4.09 -10.50
CA GLY A 90 -12.02 2.78 -11.15
C GLY A 90 -11.26 2.68 -12.46
N LEU A 91 -10.52 3.71 -12.85
CA LEU A 91 -9.73 3.71 -14.08
C LEU A 91 -8.50 2.83 -13.97
N PHE A 92 -8.14 2.23 -15.09
CA PHE A 92 -6.90 1.47 -15.24
C PHE A 92 -5.91 2.22 -16.12
N VAL A 93 -4.65 2.20 -15.73
CA VAL A 93 -3.53 2.67 -16.53
C VAL A 93 -2.47 1.59 -16.57
N ARG A 94 -1.90 1.37 -17.74
CA ARG A 94 -0.77 0.47 -17.94
C ARG A 94 0.47 1.31 -18.24
N ALA A 95 1.49 1.19 -17.40
CA ALA A 95 2.76 1.88 -17.56
C ALA A 95 3.87 0.87 -17.88
N ARG A 96 4.81 1.27 -18.74
CA ARG A 96 6.04 0.50 -18.95
C ARG A 96 7.12 1.08 -18.04
N LEU A 97 7.62 0.25 -17.15
CA LEU A 97 8.65 0.59 -16.18
C LEU A 97 9.81 -0.41 -16.35
N PRO A 98 10.87 -0.05 -17.08
CA PRO A 98 11.98 -0.97 -17.39
C PRO A 98 12.63 -1.59 -16.15
N LEU A 99 12.64 -0.90 -15.02
CA LEU A 99 13.18 -1.41 -13.75
C LEU A 99 12.55 -2.75 -13.32
N PHE A 100 11.33 -3.04 -13.76
CA PHE A 100 10.67 -4.29 -13.41
C PHE A 100 11.18 -5.51 -14.18
N GLU A 101 12.11 -5.34 -15.11
CA GLU A 101 12.78 -6.45 -15.80
C GLU A 101 13.83 -7.13 -14.89
N ASP A 102 14.40 -6.40 -13.92
CA ASP A 102 15.46 -6.90 -13.02
C ASP A 102 15.24 -6.55 -11.54
N HIS A 103 14.08 -5.96 -11.21
CA HIS A 103 13.70 -5.63 -9.85
C HIS A 103 12.39 -6.30 -9.48
N ARG A 104 12.30 -6.76 -8.24
CA ARG A 104 11.02 -7.17 -7.67
C ARG A 104 10.45 -6.12 -6.74
N ILE A 105 9.15 -6.15 -6.58
CA ILE A 105 8.44 -5.25 -5.68
C ILE A 105 8.58 -5.78 -4.25
N LEU A 106 9.07 -4.93 -3.37
CA LEU A 106 9.04 -5.17 -1.92
C LEU A 106 7.72 -4.68 -1.32
N ASP A 107 7.32 -3.46 -1.69
CA ASP A 107 6.11 -2.83 -1.18
C ASP A 107 5.60 -1.71 -2.10
N SER A 108 4.36 -1.27 -1.86
CA SER A 108 3.79 -0.06 -2.44
C SER A 108 3.12 0.77 -1.36
N VAL A 109 3.50 2.04 -1.25
CA VAL A 109 3.00 2.99 -0.26
C VAL A 109 2.75 4.34 -0.90
N ASP A 110 1.59 4.94 -0.63
CA ASP A 110 1.17 6.22 -1.22
C ASP A 110 1.26 6.26 -2.77
N GLY A 111 1.11 5.09 -3.43
CA GLY A 111 1.27 4.92 -4.86
C GLY A 111 2.72 4.88 -5.35
N LEU A 112 3.70 5.10 -4.48
CA LEU A 112 5.11 4.87 -4.74
C LEU A 112 5.43 3.38 -4.65
N VAL A 113 6.50 2.94 -5.31
CA VAL A 113 6.87 1.53 -5.38
C VAL A 113 8.27 1.33 -4.82
N LEU A 114 8.39 0.49 -3.79
CA LEU A 114 9.67 0.07 -3.23
C LEU A 114 10.14 -1.19 -3.96
N LEU A 115 11.32 -1.10 -4.56
CA LEU A 115 11.88 -2.13 -5.42
C LEU A 115 13.17 -2.69 -4.82
N LEU A 116 13.42 -3.98 -5.06
CA LEU A 116 14.66 -4.67 -4.75
C LEU A 116 15.30 -5.18 -6.02
N GLN A 117 16.54 -4.82 -6.26
CA GLN A 117 17.36 -5.44 -7.29
C GLN A 117 17.97 -6.74 -6.75
N GLU A 118 17.78 -7.84 -7.47
CA GLU A 118 18.16 -9.17 -6.95
C GLU A 118 19.68 -9.40 -6.91
N ARG A 119 20.42 -8.75 -7.82
CA ARG A 119 21.87 -9.01 -7.97
C ARG A 119 22.71 -8.48 -6.79
N ASP A 120 22.40 -7.28 -6.33
CA ASP A 120 23.18 -6.55 -5.33
C ASP A 120 22.39 -6.13 -4.10
N SER A 121 21.11 -6.55 -4.04
CA SER A 121 20.17 -6.19 -2.98
C SER A 121 19.93 -4.68 -2.84
N ALA A 122 20.19 -3.89 -3.90
CA ALA A 122 19.93 -2.47 -3.92
C ALA A 122 18.43 -2.20 -3.80
N VAL A 123 18.07 -1.26 -2.93
CA VAL A 123 16.68 -0.86 -2.70
C VAL A 123 16.44 0.49 -3.37
N ARG A 124 15.35 0.60 -4.11
CA ARG A 124 14.94 1.80 -4.83
C ARG A 124 13.52 2.17 -4.52
N LEU A 125 13.28 3.45 -4.26
CA LEU A 125 11.93 4.00 -4.23
C LEU A 125 11.66 4.66 -5.58
N LEU A 126 10.64 4.18 -6.28
CA LEU A 126 10.25 4.63 -7.62
C LEU A 126 8.91 5.35 -7.57
N HIS A 127 8.85 6.50 -8.23
CA HIS A 127 7.60 7.14 -8.58
C HIS A 127 7.13 6.66 -9.97
N PRO A 128 6.04 5.87 -10.07
CA PRO A 128 5.72 5.14 -11.30
C PRO A 128 5.33 6.01 -12.50
N PHE A 129 4.84 7.23 -12.27
CA PHE A 129 4.34 8.11 -13.33
C PHE A 129 5.32 9.22 -13.72
N THR A 130 6.28 9.60 -12.85
CA THR A 130 7.32 10.59 -13.20
C THR A 130 8.64 9.93 -13.59
N GLY A 131 8.86 8.69 -13.15
CA GLY A 131 10.11 7.97 -13.30
C GLY A 131 11.20 8.42 -12.32
N ASP A 132 10.88 9.26 -11.34
CA ASP A 132 11.83 9.69 -10.33
C ASP A 132 12.19 8.50 -9.42
N ILE A 133 13.49 8.38 -9.10
CA ILE A 133 14.04 7.28 -8.32
C ILE A 133 14.86 7.85 -7.16
N ALA A 134 14.70 7.27 -5.99
CA ALA A 134 15.58 7.48 -4.85
C ALA A 134 16.29 6.17 -4.51
N GLU A 135 17.60 6.22 -4.43
CA GLU A 135 18.44 5.09 -4.03
C GLU A 135 18.48 5.02 -2.49
N LEU A 136 18.34 3.79 -1.97
CA LEU A 136 18.45 3.46 -0.56
C LEU A 136 19.56 2.43 -0.36
N PRO A 137 20.07 2.24 0.87
CA PRO A 137 21.09 1.24 1.14
C PRO A 137 20.65 -0.17 0.71
N PRO A 138 21.62 -1.03 0.32
CA PRO A 138 21.31 -2.43 0.05
C PRO A 138 20.65 -3.13 1.24
N LEU A 139 19.66 -3.98 0.98
CA LEU A 139 18.91 -4.66 2.04
C LEU A 139 19.81 -5.60 2.87
N THR A 140 20.90 -6.11 2.30
CA THR A 140 21.91 -6.90 3.00
C THR A 140 22.53 -6.17 4.19
N THR A 141 22.62 -4.83 4.15
CA THR A 141 23.14 -4.04 5.28
C THR A 141 22.21 -4.10 6.50
N LEU A 142 20.92 -4.38 6.30
CA LEU A 142 19.96 -4.58 7.36
C LEU A 142 20.26 -5.85 8.16
N VAL A 143 20.63 -6.93 7.46
CA VAL A 143 21.05 -8.19 8.10
C VAL A 143 22.24 -7.94 9.02
N SER A 144 23.26 -7.22 8.53
CA SER A 144 24.45 -6.87 9.30
C SER A 144 24.13 -5.96 10.50
N ALA A 145 23.27 -4.96 10.30
CA ALA A 145 22.84 -4.04 11.36
C ALA A 145 22.05 -4.77 12.48
N PHE A 146 21.26 -5.77 12.10
CA PHE A 146 20.51 -6.59 13.05
C PHE A 146 21.42 -7.57 13.81
N ALA A 147 22.31 -8.25 13.11
CA ALA A 147 23.27 -9.18 13.72
C ALA A 147 24.18 -8.50 14.75
N ALA A 148 24.54 -7.23 14.53
CA ALA A 148 25.35 -6.45 15.47
C ALA A 148 24.61 -6.08 16.77
N LYS A 149 23.27 -6.11 16.77
CA LYS A 149 22.44 -5.75 17.94
C LYS A 149 21.88 -6.93 18.72
N SER A 150 21.77 -8.08 18.07
CA SER A 150 21.20 -9.28 18.69
C SER A 150 22.31 -10.28 19.02
N ASP A 151 22.37 -10.77 20.26
CA ASP A 151 23.18 -11.92 20.68
C ASP A 151 22.73 -13.25 19.99
N LEU A 152 21.82 -13.16 19.05
CA LEU A 152 21.23 -14.27 18.35
C LEU A 152 22.16 -14.69 17.20
N SER A 153 22.99 -15.67 17.46
CA SER A 153 23.69 -16.53 16.47
C SER A 153 22.72 -17.36 15.59
N SER A 154 21.47 -16.96 15.48
CA SER A 154 20.43 -17.64 14.71
C SER A 154 20.54 -17.24 13.24
N GLY A 155 20.58 -18.23 12.37
CA GLY A 155 20.73 -18.10 10.93
C GLY A 155 19.53 -17.43 10.25
N TRP A 156 19.32 -16.14 10.50
CA TRP A 156 18.40 -15.31 9.75
C TRP A 156 18.93 -15.14 8.32
N ASP A 157 18.12 -15.48 7.35
CA ASP A 157 18.45 -15.24 5.95
C ASP A 157 17.82 -13.91 5.44
N LEU A 158 18.20 -13.49 4.24
CA LEU A 158 17.68 -12.27 3.65
C LEU A 158 16.15 -12.33 3.47
N ALA A 159 15.60 -13.52 3.26
CA ALA A 159 14.15 -13.73 3.08
C ALA A 159 13.33 -13.35 4.33
N ASP A 160 13.90 -13.52 5.53
CA ASP A 160 13.25 -13.10 6.77
C ASP A 160 13.12 -11.59 6.88
N PHE A 161 14.09 -10.85 6.34
CA PHE A 161 14.09 -9.38 6.32
C PHE A 161 13.22 -8.80 5.21
N MET A 162 12.77 -9.58 4.25
CA MET A 162 11.89 -9.13 3.17
C MET A 162 10.40 -9.23 3.53
N LYS A 163 10.04 -9.75 4.68
CA LYS A 163 8.65 -9.84 5.14
C LYS A 163 8.28 -8.58 5.90
N PHE A 164 7.64 -7.65 5.18
CA PHE A 164 7.21 -6.37 5.74
C PHE A 164 5.72 -6.44 6.11
N SER A 165 5.39 -5.90 7.29
CA SER A 165 3.99 -5.66 7.66
C SER A 165 3.48 -4.34 7.11
N ALA A 166 4.34 -3.32 7.07
CA ALA A 166 4.03 -2.02 6.50
C ALA A 166 5.32 -1.27 6.14
N THR A 167 5.21 -0.42 5.13
CA THR A 167 6.24 0.55 4.76
C THR A 167 5.66 1.94 4.87
N SER A 168 6.45 2.90 5.30
CA SER A 168 6.09 4.32 5.35
C SER A 168 7.16 5.15 4.66
N VAL A 169 6.72 6.16 3.92
CA VAL A 169 7.59 7.13 3.26
C VAL A 169 7.25 8.52 3.79
N SER A 170 8.26 9.25 4.21
CA SER A 170 8.12 10.65 4.62
C SER A 170 9.18 11.51 3.95
N VAL A 171 8.85 12.77 3.75
CA VAL A 171 9.75 13.75 3.12
C VAL A 171 9.98 14.90 4.08
N SER A 172 11.24 15.20 4.38
CA SER A 172 11.59 16.36 5.21
C SER A 172 11.42 17.67 4.45
N ALA A 173 11.39 18.80 5.18
CA ALA A 173 11.37 20.13 4.58
C ALA A 173 12.57 20.41 3.61
N HIS A 174 13.65 19.65 3.76
CA HIS A 174 14.83 19.74 2.91
C HIS A 174 14.82 18.74 1.72
N GLY A 175 13.69 18.06 1.49
CA GLY A 175 13.54 17.08 0.42
C GLY A 175 14.24 15.74 0.68
N VAL A 176 14.67 15.46 1.89
CA VAL A 176 15.24 14.17 2.25
C VAL A 176 14.10 13.16 2.43
N ILE A 177 14.15 12.09 1.66
CA ILE A 177 13.18 11.00 1.70
C ILE A 177 13.64 10.01 2.78
N THR A 178 12.74 9.66 3.68
CA THR A 178 12.94 8.62 4.69
C THR A 178 11.97 7.49 4.44
N VAL A 179 12.48 6.29 4.35
CA VAL A 179 11.69 5.06 4.27
C VAL A 179 11.81 4.31 5.59
N MET A 180 10.67 4.00 6.20
CA MET A 180 10.58 3.12 7.37
C MET A 180 9.91 1.82 6.98
N ILE A 181 10.40 0.70 7.48
CA ILE A 181 9.88 -0.65 7.22
C ILE A 181 9.62 -1.34 8.56
N LEU A 182 8.42 -1.82 8.75
CA LEU A 182 8.09 -2.69 9.88
C LEU A 182 8.36 -4.14 9.50
N LEU A 183 9.36 -4.74 10.12
CA LEU A 183 9.78 -6.12 9.89
C LEU A 183 8.86 -7.09 10.64
N SER A 184 8.02 -7.82 9.91
CA SER A 184 6.94 -8.63 10.50
C SER A 184 7.42 -9.77 11.40
N ARG A 185 8.57 -10.38 11.09
CA ARG A 185 9.14 -11.49 11.87
C ARG A 185 10.05 -11.04 13.01
N LEU A 186 10.65 -9.88 12.86
CA LEU A 186 11.66 -9.38 13.81
C LEU A 186 11.08 -8.38 14.80
N TRP A 187 9.86 -7.89 14.54
CA TRP A 187 9.14 -6.91 15.37
C TRP A 187 9.92 -5.62 15.64
N HIS A 188 10.81 -5.28 14.72
CA HIS A 188 11.59 -4.05 14.72
C HIS A 188 11.18 -3.17 13.57
N VAL A 189 11.46 -1.88 13.70
CA VAL A 189 11.37 -0.93 12.61
C VAL A 189 12.77 -0.65 12.10
N ALA A 190 12.97 -0.83 10.81
CA ALA A 190 14.16 -0.39 10.12
C ALA A 190 13.86 0.88 9.34
N PHE A 191 14.87 1.73 9.16
CA PHE A 191 14.74 2.93 8.35
C PHE A 191 16.04 3.27 7.63
N ALA A 192 15.89 3.99 6.52
CA ALA A 192 17.00 4.57 5.77
C ALA A 192 16.55 5.87 5.10
N THR A 193 17.51 6.74 4.79
CA THR A 193 17.27 8.00 4.07
C THR A 193 17.96 8.01 2.73
N SER A 194 17.37 8.76 1.77
CA SER A 194 17.95 8.94 0.44
C SER A 194 19.22 9.83 0.42
N ASN A 195 19.58 10.42 1.54
CA ASN A 195 20.68 11.40 1.62
C ASN A 195 22.02 10.74 2.00
N GLY A 196 22.41 9.67 1.29
CA GLY A 196 23.73 9.06 1.40
C GLY A 196 23.91 8.13 2.60
N ASP A 197 22.85 7.63 3.22
CA ASP A 197 22.97 6.54 4.17
C ASP A 197 23.57 5.31 3.48
N ARG A 198 24.59 4.73 4.10
CA ARG A 198 25.28 3.53 3.57
C ARG A 198 24.69 2.23 4.07
N GLN A 199 23.88 2.30 5.10
CA GLN A 199 23.27 1.14 5.75
C GLN A 199 21.92 1.47 6.33
N TRP A 200 21.07 0.48 6.45
CA TRP A 200 19.83 0.56 7.20
C TRP A 200 20.10 0.69 8.68
N CYS A 201 19.31 1.52 9.36
CA CYS A 201 19.28 1.60 10.82
C CYS A 201 18.07 0.81 11.34
N VAL A 202 18.24 0.18 12.51
CA VAL A 202 17.18 -0.61 13.17
C VAL A 202 16.85 0.03 14.51
N SER A 203 15.58 0.04 14.91
CA SER A 203 15.14 0.53 16.22
C SER A 203 15.87 -0.16 17.36
N SER A 204 16.16 0.58 18.43
CA SER A 204 16.74 0.02 19.67
C SER A 204 15.72 -0.74 20.51
N TRP A 205 14.45 -0.61 20.19
CA TRP A 205 13.31 -1.23 20.85
C TRP A 205 12.62 -2.20 19.89
N SER A 206 11.92 -3.19 20.44
CA SER A 206 11.07 -4.12 19.69
C SER A 206 9.61 -3.95 20.05
N LEU A 207 8.74 -4.33 19.14
CA LEU A 207 7.30 -4.39 19.33
C LEU A 207 6.90 -5.75 19.91
N SER A 208 5.77 -5.79 20.61
CA SER A 208 5.09 -7.06 20.86
C SER A 208 4.54 -7.63 19.55
N PRO A 209 4.19 -8.93 19.46
CA PRO A 209 3.59 -9.49 18.27
C PRO A 209 2.45 -8.61 17.78
N THR A 210 2.65 -8.02 16.60
CA THR A 210 1.70 -7.06 16.05
C THR A 210 0.56 -7.80 15.37
N TRP A 211 -0.64 -7.30 15.55
CA TRP A 211 -1.81 -7.84 14.88
C TRP A 211 -1.97 -7.24 13.50
N ARG A 212 -1.85 -5.90 13.40
CA ARG A 212 -1.96 -5.18 12.11
C ARG A 212 -1.24 -3.85 12.15
N SER A 213 -0.83 -3.42 10.98
CA SER A 213 -0.15 -2.14 10.79
C SER A 213 -0.63 -1.46 9.52
N VAL A 214 -0.52 -0.15 9.48
CA VAL A 214 -0.80 0.68 8.31
C VAL A 214 0.13 1.88 8.29
N SER A 215 0.51 2.32 7.09
CA SER A 215 1.16 3.61 6.87
C SER A 215 0.11 4.68 6.61
N PHE A 216 0.27 5.83 7.22
CA PHE A 216 -0.57 6.99 6.98
C PHE A 216 0.19 8.28 7.25
N GLN A 217 0.21 9.20 6.29
CA GLN A 217 0.89 10.51 6.39
C GLN A 217 2.35 10.40 6.87
N GLY A 218 3.11 9.48 6.29
CA GLY A 218 4.52 9.29 6.60
C GLY A 218 4.82 8.63 7.95
N ARG A 219 3.80 8.15 8.68
CA ARG A 219 3.91 7.48 9.98
C ARG A 219 3.46 6.03 9.87
N LEU A 220 3.93 5.20 10.81
CA LEU A 220 3.41 3.86 10.99
C LEU A 220 2.45 3.81 12.16
N TYR A 221 1.31 3.18 11.96
CA TYR A 221 0.31 2.91 12.99
C TYR A 221 0.21 1.41 13.19
N ILE A 222 0.17 1.00 14.46
CA ILE A 222 0.20 -0.41 14.86
C ILE A 222 -0.91 -0.67 15.84
N LEU A 223 -1.78 -1.61 15.52
CA LEU A 223 -2.80 -2.13 16.43
C LEU A 223 -2.27 -3.39 17.08
N GLN A 224 -2.03 -3.35 18.37
CA GLN A 224 -1.54 -4.47 19.16
C GLN A 224 -2.41 -4.75 20.38
N ARG A 225 -2.33 -5.96 20.89
CA ARG A 225 -2.87 -6.37 22.18
C ARG A 225 -1.74 -6.93 23.04
N CYS A 226 -1.39 -6.22 24.10
CA CYS A 226 -0.25 -6.58 24.94
C CYS A 226 -0.49 -7.82 25.81
N ARG A 227 -1.74 -8.05 26.24
CA ARG A 227 -2.15 -9.18 27.05
C ARG A 227 -3.52 -9.67 26.60
N TYR A 228 -3.81 -10.95 26.81
CA TYR A 228 -5.06 -11.58 26.38
C TYR A 228 -6.32 -10.83 26.85
N ASN A 229 -6.28 -10.29 28.08
CA ASN A 229 -7.41 -9.57 28.70
C ASN A 229 -7.27 -8.04 28.66
N SER A 230 -6.29 -7.48 27.95
CA SER A 230 -6.15 -6.04 27.79
C SER A 230 -6.89 -5.54 26.55
N ASP A 231 -7.34 -4.30 26.61
CA ASP A 231 -7.89 -3.64 25.44
C ASP A 231 -6.82 -3.45 24.36
N PRO A 232 -7.19 -3.59 23.07
CA PRO A 232 -6.25 -3.36 21.99
C PRO A 232 -5.81 -1.89 21.95
N GLN A 233 -4.53 -1.67 21.71
CA GLN A 233 -3.89 -0.35 21.71
C GLN A 233 -3.42 0.01 20.32
N ILE A 234 -3.57 1.27 19.95
CA ILE A 234 -3.02 1.83 18.73
C ILE A 234 -1.79 2.66 19.08
N LEU A 235 -0.67 2.24 18.53
CA LEU A 235 0.62 2.91 18.66
C LEU A 235 0.94 3.66 17.37
N GLN A 236 1.58 4.82 17.52
CA GLN A 236 2.14 5.61 16.43
C GLN A 236 3.67 5.60 16.51
N ILE A 237 4.30 5.44 15.36
CA ILE A 237 5.75 5.57 15.18
C ILE A 237 5.98 6.70 14.20
N ASP A 238 6.64 7.74 14.68
CA ASP A 238 7.00 8.91 13.89
C ASP A 238 8.28 8.63 13.06
N PRO A 239 8.48 9.36 11.96
CA PRO A 239 9.73 9.32 11.22
C PRO A 239 10.94 9.65 12.12
N PRO A 240 12.12 9.06 11.83
CA PRO A 240 13.31 9.25 12.65
C PRO A 240 13.72 10.71 12.72
N GLN A 241 14.19 11.12 13.89
CA GLN A 241 14.81 12.40 14.13
C GLN A 241 16.29 12.16 14.47
N HIS A 242 17.21 12.97 13.91
CA HIS A 242 18.65 12.87 14.19
C HIS A 242 19.22 11.44 14.04
N LYS A 243 18.77 10.68 13.02
CA LYS A 243 19.19 9.29 12.76
C LYS A 243 18.76 8.27 13.83
N GLU A 244 17.81 8.61 14.66
CA GLU A 244 17.21 7.70 15.62
C GLU A 244 15.68 7.68 15.47
N ILE A 245 15.11 6.50 15.64
CA ILE A 245 13.69 6.32 15.67
C ILE A 245 13.24 6.20 17.14
N GLY A 246 12.37 7.11 17.54
CA GLY A 246 11.83 7.13 18.90
C GLY A 246 10.95 5.91 19.19
N PRO A 247 10.71 5.59 20.46
CA PRO A 247 9.82 4.50 20.83
C PRO A 247 8.38 4.77 20.37
N PRO A 248 7.58 3.71 20.16
CA PRO A 248 6.17 3.83 19.79
C PRO A 248 5.40 4.63 20.85
N LYS A 249 4.54 5.52 20.39
CA LYS A 249 3.66 6.34 21.24
C LYS A 249 2.28 5.72 21.28
N LEU A 250 1.73 5.45 22.47
CA LEU A 250 0.33 5.10 22.63
C LEU A 250 -0.53 6.33 22.29
N ILE A 251 -1.40 6.21 21.30
CA ILE A 251 -2.25 7.33 20.86
C ILE A 251 -3.74 7.06 21.08
N ALA A 252 -4.15 5.80 21.11
CA ALA A 252 -5.54 5.44 21.38
C ALA A 252 -5.63 4.02 21.96
N THR A 253 -6.72 3.76 22.69
CA THR A 253 -7.11 2.44 23.15
C THR A 253 -8.46 2.09 22.54
N CYS A 254 -8.57 0.93 21.91
CA CYS A 254 -9.84 0.45 21.38
C CYS A 254 -10.71 -0.08 22.51
N PRO A 255 -12.05 0.07 22.44
CA PRO A 255 -12.94 -0.48 23.45
C PRO A 255 -12.86 -2.01 23.48
N GLY A 256 -12.99 -2.62 24.67
CA GLY A 256 -12.91 -4.07 24.88
C GLY A 256 -13.93 -4.91 24.09
N LYS A 257 -14.96 -4.24 23.55
CA LYS A 257 -15.96 -4.85 22.66
C LYS A 257 -15.38 -5.34 21.33
N ILE A 258 -14.25 -4.78 20.90
CA ILE A 258 -13.62 -5.19 19.64
C ILE A 258 -12.76 -6.43 19.86
N GLN A 259 -12.98 -7.45 19.06
CA GLN A 259 -12.28 -8.72 19.11
C GLN A 259 -11.55 -9.01 17.77
N PRO A 260 -10.50 -9.85 17.80
CA PRO A 260 -9.81 -10.23 16.56
C PRO A 260 -10.74 -11.03 15.62
N PRO A 261 -10.40 -11.12 14.34
CA PRO A 261 -9.21 -10.54 13.71
C PRO A 261 -9.36 -9.02 13.49
N TYR A 262 -8.30 -8.29 13.86
CA TYR A 262 -8.24 -6.85 13.69
C TYR A 262 -7.71 -6.46 12.32
N HIS A 263 -8.09 -5.26 11.85
CA HIS A 263 -7.50 -4.62 10.67
C HIS A 263 -7.34 -3.12 10.94
N LEU A 264 -6.26 -2.53 10.39
CA LEU A 264 -6.12 -1.10 10.22
C LEU A 264 -6.21 -0.78 8.73
N VAL A 265 -6.99 0.22 8.38
CA VAL A 265 -7.24 0.61 6.99
C VAL A 265 -7.14 2.12 6.88
N GLN A 266 -6.30 2.61 5.97
CA GLN A 266 -6.38 4.00 5.56
C GLN A 266 -7.64 4.20 4.73
N CYS A 267 -8.48 5.15 5.12
CA CYS A 267 -9.71 5.50 4.41
C CYS A 267 -9.81 7.02 4.34
N ASP A 268 -9.72 7.57 3.14
CA ASP A 268 -9.68 9.01 2.89
C ASP A 268 -8.58 9.71 3.75
N THR A 269 -9.00 10.56 4.66
CA THR A 269 -8.12 11.35 5.54
C THR A 269 -7.96 10.76 6.95
N ASP A 270 -8.41 9.52 7.18
CA ASP A 270 -8.42 8.88 8.50
C ASP A 270 -7.90 7.44 8.43
N VAL A 271 -7.64 6.88 9.59
CA VAL A 271 -7.33 5.46 9.78
C VAL A 271 -8.51 4.82 10.51
N LEU A 272 -8.99 3.70 9.99
CA LEU A 272 -10.06 2.92 10.57
C LEU A 272 -9.50 1.68 11.27
N ALA A 273 -9.96 1.43 12.48
CA ALA A 273 -9.75 0.19 13.20
C ALA A 273 -11.00 -0.70 13.08
N ILE A 274 -10.82 -1.92 12.58
CA ILE A 274 -11.89 -2.88 12.33
C ILE A 274 -11.64 -4.13 13.15
N GLY A 275 -12.69 -4.69 13.74
CA GLY A 275 -12.66 -6.00 14.40
C GLY A 275 -14.06 -6.57 14.56
N CYS A 276 -14.14 -7.76 15.15
CA CYS A 276 -15.41 -8.41 15.41
C CYS A 276 -16.03 -7.91 16.72
N SER A 277 -17.36 -7.99 16.86
CA SER A 277 -18.05 -7.76 18.14
C SER A 277 -17.78 -8.91 19.11
N ASP A 278 -17.69 -8.61 20.40
CA ASP A 278 -17.55 -9.57 21.49
C ASP A 278 -18.80 -10.41 21.76
N LYS A 279 -19.94 -10.06 21.16
CA LYS A 279 -21.19 -10.77 21.37
C LYS A 279 -21.08 -12.21 20.88
N PRO A 280 -21.37 -13.22 21.71
CA PRO A 280 -21.31 -14.62 21.32
C PRO A 280 -22.26 -14.89 20.14
N ASN A 281 -21.76 -15.64 19.17
CA ASN A 281 -22.45 -15.95 17.91
C ASN A 281 -22.74 -14.75 16.99
N SER A 282 -22.27 -13.56 17.32
CA SER A 282 -22.39 -12.38 16.46
C SER A 282 -21.22 -12.33 15.47
N LEU A 283 -21.52 -12.30 14.20
CA LEU A 283 -20.56 -12.03 13.13
C LEU A 283 -20.50 -10.53 12.79
N HIS A 284 -20.93 -9.66 13.73
CA HIS A 284 -20.93 -8.22 13.49
C HIS A 284 -19.51 -7.66 13.51
N LEU A 285 -19.22 -6.82 12.52
CA LEU A 285 -18.00 -6.04 12.49
C LEU A 285 -18.23 -4.68 13.16
N LEU A 286 -17.25 -4.26 13.93
CA LEU A 286 -17.18 -2.93 14.53
C LEU A 286 -16.08 -2.15 13.85
N VAL A 287 -16.37 -0.90 13.49
CA VAL A 287 -15.45 0.01 12.84
C VAL A 287 -15.35 1.29 13.66
N TYR A 288 -14.15 1.72 13.97
CA TYR A 288 -13.87 2.94 14.70
C TYR A 288 -12.90 3.82 13.92
N LYS A 289 -13.14 5.13 13.90
CA LYS A 289 -12.16 6.08 13.39
C LYS A 289 -11.07 6.31 14.42
N LEU A 290 -9.82 6.35 13.97
CA LEU A 290 -8.71 6.66 14.85
C LEU A 290 -8.87 8.05 15.49
N ALA A 291 -9.31 9.04 14.72
CA ALA A 291 -9.58 10.38 15.22
C ALA A 291 -10.59 10.38 16.39
N ASP A 292 -11.66 9.57 16.29
CA ASP A 292 -12.65 9.44 17.35
C ASP A 292 -12.06 8.71 18.59
N LEU A 293 -11.28 7.64 18.37
CA LEU A 293 -10.63 6.90 19.45
C LEU A 293 -9.63 7.75 20.24
N ILE A 294 -8.91 8.66 19.57
CA ILE A 294 -8.00 9.63 20.23
C ILE A 294 -8.77 10.58 21.15
N LEU A 295 -10.01 10.90 20.79
CA LEU A 295 -10.92 11.74 21.59
C LEU A 295 -11.75 10.93 22.59
N GLU A 296 -11.43 9.65 22.81
CA GLU A 296 -12.16 8.73 23.67
C GLU A 296 -13.64 8.56 23.29
N ASN A 297 -13.97 8.82 22.03
CA ASN A 297 -15.30 8.55 21.47
C ASN A 297 -15.38 7.11 20.96
N PHE A 298 -16.03 6.24 21.71
CA PHE A 298 -16.12 4.79 21.43
C PHE A 298 -17.40 4.39 20.67
N ASN A 299 -17.96 5.28 19.89
CA ASN A 299 -19.09 4.96 19.03
C ASN A 299 -18.61 4.37 17.71
N PRO A 300 -19.03 3.13 17.36
CA PRO A 300 -18.69 2.55 16.08
C PRO A 300 -19.37 3.32 14.95
N VAL A 301 -18.66 3.53 13.84
CA VAL A 301 -19.21 4.18 12.66
C VAL A 301 -20.07 3.21 11.84
N VAL A 302 -21.13 3.72 11.28
CA VAL A 302 -22.05 2.99 10.39
C VAL A 302 -21.92 3.42 8.92
N THR A 303 -21.07 4.40 8.67
CA THR A 303 -20.75 4.89 7.33
C THR A 303 -19.27 5.22 7.21
N ILE A 304 -18.69 4.93 6.06
CA ILE A 304 -17.30 5.18 5.71
C ILE A 304 -17.19 6.04 4.43
N GLY A 305 -18.14 6.96 4.27
CA GLY A 305 -18.15 7.89 3.14
C GLY A 305 -18.52 7.25 1.80
N GLY A 306 -19.24 6.12 1.82
CA GLY A 306 -19.60 5.38 0.60
C GLY A 306 -18.44 4.56 0.02
N ASN A 307 -17.34 4.42 0.73
CA ASN A 307 -16.22 3.57 0.35
C ASN A 307 -16.52 2.08 0.55
N VAL A 308 -15.71 1.24 -0.08
CA VAL A 308 -15.66 -0.22 0.10
C VAL A 308 -14.30 -0.57 0.69
N LEU A 309 -14.28 -1.26 1.82
CA LEU A 309 -13.05 -1.68 2.47
C LEU A 309 -12.76 -3.15 2.14
N PHE A 310 -11.57 -3.42 1.67
CA PHE A 310 -11.05 -4.78 1.51
C PHE A 310 -10.17 -5.09 2.71
N ALA A 311 -10.71 -5.89 3.65
CA ALA A 311 -10.04 -6.22 4.90
C ALA A 311 -9.42 -7.62 4.81
N ASN A 312 -8.17 -7.70 4.40
CA ASN A 312 -7.40 -8.94 4.30
C ASN A 312 -6.48 -9.13 5.52
N THR A 313 -5.97 -10.35 5.69
CA THR A 313 -5.04 -10.71 6.78
C THR A 313 -3.70 -9.98 6.69
N GLU A 314 -3.20 -9.75 5.49
CA GLU A 314 -1.89 -9.11 5.26
C GLU A 314 -2.03 -7.60 5.14
N ARG A 315 -2.93 -7.15 4.28
CA ARG A 315 -3.13 -5.73 3.97
C ARG A 315 -4.61 -5.42 3.81
N SER A 316 -4.94 -4.16 4.03
CA SER A 316 -6.30 -3.66 3.83
C SER A 316 -6.27 -2.45 2.90
N LEU A 317 -7.30 -2.31 2.07
CA LEU A 317 -7.43 -1.26 1.09
C LEU A 317 -8.81 -0.63 1.15
N SER A 318 -8.89 0.69 1.01
CA SER A 318 -10.12 1.43 0.77
C SER A 318 -10.25 1.80 -0.71
N VAL A 319 -11.43 1.55 -1.26
CA VAL A 319 -11.77 1.88 -2.66
C VAL A 319 -13.09 2.63 -2.65
N SER A 320 -13.19 3.72 -3.40
CA SER A 320 -14.44 4.46 -3.53
C SER A 320 -15.53 3.56 -4.13
N GLY A 321 -16.74 3.61 -3.59
CA GLY A 321 -17.88 2.92 -4.19
C GLY A 321 -18.18 3.35 -5.63
N ARG A 322 -17.75 4.56 -6.03
CA ARG A 322 -17.84 5.02 -7.42
C ARG A 322 -16.90 4.26 -8.36
N ALA A 323 -15.78 3.76 -7.85
CA ALA A 323 -14.83 2.97 -8.61
C ALA A 323 -15.30 1.51 -8.78
N LEU A 324 -16.28 1.07 -8.02
CA LEU A 324 -16.82 -0.29 -8.00
C LEU A 324 -18.35 -0.25 -8.19
N PRO A 325 -18.84 0.02 -9.41
CA PRO A 325 -20.28 0.24 -9.67
C PRO A 325 -21.16 -0.97 -9.37
N THR A 326 -20.58 -2.16 -9.22
CA THR A 326 -21.30 -3.39 -8.85
C THR A 326 -21.45 -3.56 -7.34
N MET A 327 -20.83 -2.70 -6.53
CA MET A 327 -20.85 -2.78 -5.07
C MET A 327 -21.61 -1.63 -4.44
N VAL A 328 -22.25 -1.93 -3.33
CA VAL A 328 -22.88 -0.90 -2.49
C VAL A 328 -21.81 -0.25 -1.62
N GLY A 329 -21.82 1.08 -1.53
CA GLY A 329 -20.93 1.79 -0.59
C GLY A 329 -21.19 1.42 0.87
N ASP A 330 -20.27 1.79 1.75
CA ASP A 330 -20.29 1.44 3.19
C ASP A 330 -20.23 -0.08 3.44
N THR A 331 -19.46 -0.79 2.61
CA THR A 331 -19.32 -2.24 2.65
C THR A 331 -17.89 -2.65 3.02
N ILE A 332 -17.75 -3.74 3.78
CA ILE A 332 -16.46 -4.39 4.06
C ILE A 332 -16.43 -5.76 3.38
N VAL A 333 -15.47 -5.96 2.52
CA VAL A 333 -15.17 -7.25 1.88
C VAL A 333 -14.11 -7.98 2.69
N LYS A 334 -14.45 -9.17 3.16
CA LYS A 334 -13.58 -9.98 4.01
C LYS A 334 -13.93 -11.46 3.89
N THR A 335 -12.97 -12.35 4.19
CA THR A 335 -13.28 -13.77 4.40
C THR A 335 -14.18 -13.94 5.62
N LYS A 336 -15.28 -14.66 5.46
CA LYS A 336 -16.20 -14.94 6.56
C LYS A 336 -15.50 -15.78 7.64
N PRO A 337 -15.73 -15.52 8.93
CA PRO A 337 -14.99 -16.17 10.03
C PRO A 337 -15.11 -17.71 10.10
N ARG A 338 -16.15 -18.30 9.54
CA ARG A 338 -16.41 -19.76 9.55
C ARG A 338 -16.38 -20.37 8.16
N ASP A 339 -16.20 -19.53 7.16
CA ASP A 339 -16.32 -19.89 5.76
C ASP A 339 -15.11 -19.34 5.03
N LYS A 340 -14.50 -20.09 4.13
CA LYS A 340 -13.36 -19.61 3.35
C LYS A 340 -13.77 -18.68 2.21
N HIS A 341 -15.06 -18.41 2.08
CA HIS A 341 -15.60 -17.56 1.04
C HIS A 341 -15.47 -16.07 1.39
N LEU A 342 -15.28 -15.25 0.40
CA LEU A 342 -15.42 -13.81 0.52
C LEU A 342 -16.89 -13.48 0.85
N GLY A 343 -17.10 -12.56 1.77
CA GLY A 343 -18.40 -12.02 2.10
C GLY A 343 -18.36 -10.50 2.10
N GLU A 344 -19.49 -9.90 1.80
CA GLU A 344 -19.74 -8.48 1.90
C GLU A 344 -20.51 -8.20 3.19
N TYR A 345 -19.94 -7.33 4.03
CA TYR A 345 -20.60 -6.89 5.25
C TYR A 345 -21.06 -5.45 5.10
N HIS A 346 -22.36 -5.21 5.14
CA HIS A 346 -22.94 -3.87 5.05
C HIS A 346 -23.00 -3.22 6.44
N LEU A 347 -22.25 -2.12 6.60
CA LEU A 347 -22.13 -1.44 7.90
C LEU A 347 -23.47 -0.94 8.44
N LYS A 348 -24.27 -0.28 7.59
CA LYS A 348 -25.55 0.29 8.01
C LYS A 348 -26.58 -0.76 8.43
N GLY A 349 -26.60 -1.91 7.76
CA GLY A 349 -27.53 -3.01 8.07
C GLY A 349 -26.99 -4.02 9.08
N GLY A 350 -25.67 -4.03 9.31
CA GLY A 350 -25.03 -5.04 10.16
C GLY A 350 -25.17 -6.47 9.62
N THR A 351 -25.28 -6.64 8.31
CA THR A 351 -25.61 -7.92 7.66
C THR A 351 -24.54 -8.38 6.71
N TRP A 352 -24.35 -9.70 6.63
CA TRP A 352 -23.49 -10.36 5.66
C TRP A 352 -24.29 -10.82 4.45
N LEU A 353 -23.78 -10.52 3.28
CA LEU A 353 -24.25 -11.06 2.02
C LEU A 353 -23.15 -11.94 1.39
N PRO A 354 -23.51 -12.98 0.62
CA PRO A 354 -22.54 -13.70 -0.19
C PRO A 354 -22.02 -12.74 -1.27
N THR A 355 -20.71 -12.79 -1.57
CA THR A 355 -20.17 -12.13 -2.76
C THR A 355 -20.73 -12.79 -4.02
N ILE A 356 -20.85 -12.02 -5.09
CA ILE A 356 -21.45 -12.43 -6.38
C ILE A 356 -20.76 -13.67 -7.00
N ASP A 357 -19.61 -14.08 -6.50
CA ASP A 357 -18.81 -15.17 -7.04
C ASP A 357 -18.67 -16.32 -6.04
N GLU A 358 -19.67 -17.21 -6.02
CA GLU A 358 -19.64 -18.45 -5.23
C GLU A 358 -18.59 -19.46 -5.74
N SER A 359 -17.99 -19.22 -6.91
CA SER A 359 -17.07 -20.17 -7.58
C SER A 359 -15.66 -20.22 -6.99
N THR A 360 -15.30 -19.32 -6.09
CA THR A 360 -13.93 -19.22 -5.57
C THR A 360 -13.75 -19.86 -4.21
N CYS A 361 -14.04 -21.15 -4.11
CA CYS A 361 -13.67 -21.99 -2.96
C CYS A 361 -12.17 -22.38 -2.94
N GLY A 362 -11.37 -21.92 -3.88
CA GLY A 362 -9.95 -22.21 -4.00
C GLY A 362 -9.08 -20.98 -3.69
N PHE A 363 -7.85 -21.22 -3.24
CA PHE A 363 -6.82 -20.21 -3.04
C PHE A 363 -6.36 -19.50 -4.34
N GLU A 364 -7.06 -19.69 -5.44
CA GLU A 364 -6.76 -19.11 -6.74
C GLU A 364 -7.74 -17.98 -7.04
N PRO A 365 -7.25 -16.79 -7.42
CA PRO A 365 -8.11 -15.70 -7.84
C PRO A 365 -8.87 -16.11 -9.12
N SER A 366 -10.18 -16.06 -9.06
CA SER A 366 -10.97 -16.26 -10.30
C SER A 366 -10.57 -15.18 -11.30
N THR A 367 -10.26 -15.58 -12.50
CA THR A 367 -9.70 -14.72 -13.57
C THR A 367 -10.65 -13.63 -14.05
N GLY A 368 -11.87 -13.56 -13.53
CA GLY A 368 -12.95 -12.70 -14.02
C GLY A 368 -13.33 -11.51 -13.13
N ASN A 369 -13.29 -11.64 -11.82
CA ASN A 369 -13.92 -10.66 -10.92
C ASN A 369 -12.91 -9.64 -10.36
N LEU A 370 -13.14 -8.33 -10.58
CA LEU A 370 -12.31 -7.24 -10.08
C LEU A 370 -12.23 -7.24 -8.54
N ILE A 371 -13.32 -7.53 -7.83
CA ILE A 371 -13.39 -7.59 -6.36
C ILE A 371 -12.44 -8.64 -5.82
N SER A 372 -12.49 -9.84 -6.38
CA SER A 372 -11.59 -10.93 -6.03
C SER A 372 -10.13 -10.57 -6.33
N ARG A 373 -9.85 -9.96 -7.48
CA ARG A 373 -8.51 -9.49 -7.84
C ARG A 373 -7.99 -8.47 -6.84
N ILE A 374 -8.74 -7.43 -6.49
CA ILE A 374 -8.34 -6.42 -5.51
C ILE A 374 -8.05 -7.08 -4.16
N PHE A 375 -8.93 -7.98 -3.71
CA PHE A 375 -8.76 -8.66 -2.44
C PHE A 375 -7.49 -9.53 -2.40
N TRP A 376 -7.26 -10.33 -3.42
CA TRP A 376 -6.14 -11.27 -3.45
C TRP A 376 -4.81 -10.64 -3.86
N CYS A 377 -4.80 -9.53 -4.59
CA CYS A 377 -3.56 -8.82 -4.94
C CYS A 377 -2.77 -8.39 -3.71
N HIS A 378 -3.46 -7.95 -2.67
CA HIS A 378 -2.80 -7.58 -1.42
C HIS A 378 -2.32 -8.80 -0.61
N TYR A 379 -2.85 -9.98 -0.90
CA TYR A 379 -2.49 -11.23 -0.21
C TYR A 379 -1.22 -11.89 -0.76
N ASN A 380 -0.96 -11.74 -2.07
CA ASN A 380 0.04 -12.55 -2.77
C ASN A 380 1.43 -11.90 -2.92
N TRP A 381 1.64 -10.67 -2.42
CA TRP A 381 2.97 -10.05 -2.49
C TRP A 381 4.05 -10.89 -1.79
N ASP A 382 3.70 -11.56 -0.68
CA ASP A 382 4.61 -12.44 0.07
C ASP A 382 4.81 -13.83 -0.54
N LYS A 383 3.87 -14.28 -1.39
CA LYS A 383 3.94 -15.61 -2.05
C LYS A 383 4.75 -15.60 -3.34
N ASN A 384 5.26 -14.46 -3.78
CA ASN A 384 6.07 -14.33 -4.98
C ASN A 384 7.35 -15.17 -4.97
N GLU A 385 7.87 -15.57 -3.79
CA GLU A 385 9.02 -16.48 -3.70
C GLU A 385 8.79 -17.82 -4.43
N ALA A 386 7.58 -18.37 -4.34
CA ALA A 386 7.31 -19.68 -4.95
C ALA A 386 7.17 -19.61 -6.48
N CYS A 387 6.78 -18.47 -7.04
CA CYS A 387 6.64 -18.30 -8.50
C CYS A 387 7.99 -17.98 -9.16
N PHE A 388 8.89 -17.24 -8.51
CA PHE A 388 10.21 -16.93 -9.06
C PHE A 388 11.16 -18.12 -9.03
N GLN A 389 11.09 -18.99 -8.02
CA GLN A 389 11.95 -20.20 -7.93
C GLN A 389 11.62 -21.27 -8.99
N ARG A 390 10.44 -21.24 -9.62
CA ARG A 390 10.09 -22.23 -10.67
C ARG A 390 10.63 -21.90 -12.05
N ASP A 391 10.99 -20.65 -12.33
CA ASP A 391 11.48 -20.25 -13.67
C ASP A 391 13.03 -20.17 -13.77
N THR A 392 13.77 -20.40 -12.69
CA THR A 392 15.24 -20.35 -12.67
C THR A 392 15.93 -21.65 -13.08
N THR A 393 15.21 -22.71 -13.44
CA THR A 393 15.83 -23.85 -14.11
C THR A 393 15.95 -23.54 -15.61
N PRO A 394 17.17 -23.44 -16.16
CA PRO A 394 17.36 -23.28 -17.58
C PRO A 394 16.96 -24.57 -18.29
N ARG A 395 15.71 -24.70 -18.67
CA ARG A 395 15.32 -25.68 -19.70
C ARG A 395 15.83 -25.15 -21.03
N LEU A 396 17.05 -25.56 -21.36
CA LEU A 396 17.54 -25.64 -22.73
C LEU A 396 16.59 -26.56 -23.55
N VAL A 397 15.49 -26.00 -24.00
CA VAL A 397 14.72 -26.63 -25.12
C VAL A 397 15.12 -25.89 -26.38
N LYS A 398 16.16 -26.40 -27.03
CA LYS A 398 16.36 -26.15 -28.44
C LYS A 398 15.11 -26.65 -29.17
N ARG A 399 14.18 -25.76 -29.51
CA ARG A 399 13.21 -26.00 -30.58
C ARG A 399 13.78 -25.43 -31.87
N ASN A 400 14.21 -26.34 -32.72
CA ASN A 400 14.47 -26.10 -34.14
C ASN A 400 13.19 -25.59 -34.80
N TRP A 401 13.18 -24.33 -35.21
CA TRP A 401 12.22 -23.81 -36.18
C TRP A 401 12.73 -24.13 -37.60
N ARG A 402 12.53 -25.33 -38.04
CA ARG A 402 12.52 -25.73 -39.46
C ARG A 402 11.48 -26.82 -39.53
N ASP A 403 10.61 -26.66 -40.54
CA ASP A 403 9.52 -27.51 -40.98
C ASP A 403 8.14 -27.12 -40.43
N GLU A 404 7.52 -26.13 -41.13
CA GLU A 404 6.18 -26.27 -41.69
C GLU A 404 5.96 -25.10 -42.68
N VAL A 405 5.94 -25.53 -43.96
CA VAL A 405 5.51 -24.77 -45.15
C VAL A 405 4.00 -24.63 -45.12
#